data_4412d29a9750045187cdc4df89f2bdbf
#
_entry.id   4412d29a9750045187cdc4df89f2bdbf
#
_cell.length_a   1.000
_cell.length_b   1.000
_cell.length_c   1.000
_cell.angle_alpha   90.00
_cell.angle_beta   90.00
_cell.angle_gamma   90.00
#
_symmetry.space_group_name_H-M   'P 1'
#
loop_
_entity.id
_entity.type
_entity.pdbx_description
1 polymer ?
#
loop_
_entity_poly.entity_id
_entity_poly.type
_entity_poly.pdbx_seq_one_letter_code
_entity_poly.pdbx_strand_id
1 'polypeptide(L)'
;MFLKIFINTIYLLIFLLLVSLGLFQFHKANEKRECFKKSYLFNKDNYLKKWTINMDFPYNLEKIVIKGKYLRKFLYLDNQYCHHNFGYRFFVPLLLLNRRVILVDNGWISYSNFTIEREKRQKFFSISNNFHNVIGYAYYPIKNYWLLGEILERRHGIFFVESLDLQWLSKFLKKRVYPFILLLDYKKKHNCFYEEKIDNVSFFLKNYIYAFQWFFLSMIFIIFYLKK
;
A
#
# COMPACT_ATOMS: atom_id res chain seq x y z
N MET A 1 6.84 12.98 -52.14
CA MET A 1 6.08 13.85 -51.22
C MET A 1 5.47 13.02 -50.07
N PHE A 2 4.70 11.99 -50.33
CA PHE A 2 4.04 11.15 -49.32
C PHE A 2 4.98 10.53 -48.29
N LEU A 3 6.12 10.00 -48.67
CA LEU A 3 7.08 9.37 -47.75
C LEU A 3 7.63 10.38 -46.71
N LYS A 4 7.94 11.62 -47.12
CA LYS A 4 8.38 12.68 -46.19
C LYS A 4 7.30 13.05 -45.20
N ILE A 5 6.04 13.17 -45.61
CA ILE A 5 4.90 13.46 -44.75
C ILE A 5 4.72 12.32 -43.76
N PHE A 6 4.74 11.07 -44.21
CA PHE A 6 4.62 9.88 -43.38
C PHE A 6 5.70 9.81 -42.29
N ILE A 7 6.98 10.05 -42.70
CA ILE A 7 8.09 10.07 -41.74
C ILE A 7 7.93 11.19 -40.72
N ASN A 8 7.53 12.41 -41.13
CA ASN A 8 7.31 13.51 -40.17
C ASN A 8 6.17 13.24 -39.22
N THR A 9 5.10 12.58 -39.67
CA THR A 9 3.99 12.18 -38.82
C THR A 9 4.45 11.19 -37.76
N ILE A 10 5.27 10.20 -38.11
CA ILE A 10 5.86 9.24 -37.16
C ILE A 10 6.71 9.97 -36.10
N TYR A 11 7.55 10.90 -36.54
CA TYR A 11 8.37 11.69 -35.60
C TYR A 11 7.50 12.49 -34.63
N LEU A 12 6.46 13.13 -35.11
CA LEU A 12 5.53 13.88 -34.28
C LEU A 12 4.83 12.95 -33.25
N LEU A 13 4.37 11.79 -33.69
CA LEU A 13 3.70 10.81 -32.80
C LEU A 13 4.64 10.32 -31.69
N ILE A 14 5.90 9.98 -32.03
CA ILE A 14 6.90 9.55 -31.04
C ILE A 14 7.18 10.68 -30.06
N PHE A 15 7.35 11.91 -30.53
CA PHE A 15 7.56 13.06 -29.67
C PHE A 15 6.39 13.27 -28.69
N LEU A 16 5.16 13.25 -29.17
CA LEU A 16 3.97 13.38 -28.33
C LEU A 16 3.85 12.25 -27.32
N LEU A 17 4.22 11.02 -27.68
CA LEU A 17 4.27 9.88 -26.79
C LEU A 17 5.27 10.11 -25.66
N LEU A 18 6.49 10.53 -25.96
CA LEU A 18 7.54 10.79 -24.95
C LEU A 18 7.11 11.89 -23.96
N VAL A 19 6.54 12.99 -24.48
CA VAL A 19 6.03 14.09 -23.64
C VAL A 19 4.88 13.60 -22.77
N SER A 20 3.94 12.82 -23.30
CA SER A 20 2.80 12.30 -22.51
C SER A 20 3.25 11.37 -21.39
N LEU A 21 4.26 10.53 -21.63
CA LEU A 21 4.87 9.68 -20.60
C LEU A 21 5.56 10.52 -19.50
N GLY A 22 6.24 11.60 -19.89
CA GLY A 22 6.83 12.56 -18.95
C GLY A 22 5.78 13.21 -18.05
N LEU A 23 4.70 13.73 -18.65
CA LEU A 23 3.58 14.34 -17.92
C LEU A 23 2.89 13.34 -16.99
N PHE A 24 2.67 12.10 -17.44
CA PHE A 24 2.09 11.05 -16.62
C PHE A 24 2.94 10.76 -15.37
N GLN A 25 4.26 10.61 -15.53
CA GLN A 25 5.17 10.37 -14.41
C GLN A 25 5.23 11.57 -13.47
N PHE A 26 5.21 12.78 -14.00
CA PHE A 26 5.20 14.01 -13.21
C PHE A 26 3.92 14.14 -12.38
N HIS A 27 2.76 13.89 -12.97
CA HIS A 27 1.47 13.88 -12.27
C HIS A 27 1.47 12.85 -11.13
N LYS A 28 1.91 11.64 -11.42
CA LYS A 28 2.03 10.56 -10.43
C LYS A 28 3.01 10.91 -9.29
N ALA A 29 4.09 11.63 -9.59
CA ALA A 29 5.02 12.13 -8.58
C ALA A 29 4.35 13.15 -7.65
N ASN A 30 3.59 14.09 -8.21
CA ASN A 30 2.86 15.10 -7.45
C ASN A 30 1.80 14.48 -6.51
N GLU A 31 1.01 13.53 -7.00
CA GLU A 31 0.04 12.81 -6.16
C GLU A 31 0.72 12.14 -4.97
N LYS A 32 1.82 11.44 -5.21
CA LYS A 32 2.60 10.80 -4.15
C LYS A 32 3.20 11.79 -3.17
N ARG A 33 3.70 12.93 -3.65
CA ARG A 33 4.25 14.01 -2.84
C ARG A 33 3.19 14.61 -1.92
N GLU A 34 2.00 14.87 -2.42
CA GLU A 34 0.90 15.40 -1.61
C GLU A 34 0.44 14.39 -0.54
N CYS A 35 0.37 13.10 -0.87
CA CYS A 35 0.13 12.05 0.12
C CYS A 35 1.20 12.04 1.22
N PHE A 36 2.47 12.14 0.84
CA PHE A 36 3.59 12.19 1.77
C PHE A 36 3.54 13.43 2.67
N LYS A 37 3.29 14.61 2.09
CA LYS A 37 3.15 15.86 2.83
C LYS A 37 2.05 15.80 3.89
N LYS A 38 0.87 15.33 3.50
CA LYS A 38 -0.26 15.16 4.44
C LYS A 38 0.12 14.22 5.58
N SER A 39 0.70 13.06 5.27
CA SER A 39 1.18 12.10 6.26
C SER A 39 2.23 12.71 7.19
N TYR A 40 3.21 13.43 6.66
CA TYR A 40 4.28 14.08 7.43
C TYR A 40 3.74 15.15 8.39
N LEU A 41 2.82 16.00 7.93
CA LEU A 41 2.20 17.04 8.76
C LEU A 41 1.38 16.44 9.89
N PHE A 42 0.55 15.43 9.61
CA PHE A 42 -0.23 14.73 10.64
C PHE A 42 0.65 14.00 11.67
N ASN A 43 1.83 13.51 11.26
CA ASN A 43 2.77 12.83 12.16
C ASN A 43 3.60 13.79 13.01
N LYS A 44 3.90 15.01 12.51
CA LYS A 44 4.71 15.99 13.21
C LYS A 44 4.01 16.53 14.47
N ASP A 45 2.69 16.68 14.44
CA ASP A 45 1.93 17.27 15.53
C ASP A 45 1.55 16.28 16.63
N ASN A 46 1.95 14.99 16.55
CA ASN A 46 1.65 13.93 17.53
C ASN A 46 0.16 13.82 17.94
N TYR A 47 -0.75 14.42 17.20
CA TYR A 47 -2.18 14.37 17.49
C TYR A 47 -2.71 12.96 17.22
N LEU A 48 -2.88 12.19 18.29
CA LEU A 48 -3.59 10.93 18.28
C LEU A 48 -5.09 11.19 18.21
N LYS A 49 -5.65 11.14 17.02
CA LYS A 49 -7.10 11.25 16.85
C LYS A 49 -7.77 9.96 17.28
N LYS A 50 -8.57 10.02 18.34
CA LYS A 50 -9.44 8.91 18.71
C LYS A 50 -10.53 8.80 17.66
N TRP A 51 -10.38 7.87 16.74
CA TRP A 51 -11.37 7.63 15.71
C TRP A 51 -12.54 6.81 16.29
N THR A 52 -13.76 7.29 16.09
CA THR A 52 -14.98 6.62 16.49
C THR A 52 -15.87 6.35 15.28
N ILE A 53 -16.77 5.40 15.41
CA ILE A 53 -17.64 4.87 14.35
C ILE A 53 -18.51 5.96 13.69
N ASN A 54 -18.80 7.03 14.42
CA ASN A 54 -19.66 8.14 13.96
C ASN A 54 -18.88 9.27 13.30
N MET A 55 -17.55 9.15 13.19
CA MET A 55 -16.71 10.12 12.51
C MET A 55 -16.57 9.79 11.02
N ASP A 56 -16.20 10.79 10.23
CA ASP A 56 -15.77 10.61 8.85
C ASP A 56 -14.60 9.63 8.76
N PHE A 57 -14.45 9.00 7.61
CA PHE A 57 -13.33 8.10 7.37
C PHE A 57 -12.01 8.84 7.54
N PRO A 58 -11.01 8.19 8.18
CA PRO A 58 -9.70 8.81 8.36
C PRO A 58 -9.03 9.06 7.01
N TYR A 59 -8.19 10.07 6.93
CA TYR A 59 -7.35 10.29 5.76
C TYR A 59 -6.33 9.15 5.60
N ASN A 60 -5.87 8.96 4.36
CA ASN A 60 -4.81 7.98 4.12
C ASN A 60 -3.55 8.35 4.90
N LEU A 61 -3.01 7.37 5.67
CA LEU A 61 -1.87 7.52 6.58
C LEU A 61 -2.13 8.47 7.78
N GLU A 62 -3.37 8.77 8.12
CA GLU A 62 -3.72 9.45 9.36
C GLU A 62 -3.47 8.52 10.56
N LYS A 63 -2.80 9.02 11.61
CA LYS A 63 -2.56 8.30 12.85
C LYS A 63 -3.81 8.33 13.74
N ILE A 64 -4.38 7.17 14.01
CA ILE A 64 -5.64 7.02 14.72
C ILE A 64 -5.55 6.00 15.85
N VAL A 65 -6.42 6.16 16.84
CA VAL A 65 -6.65 5.18 17.90
C VAL A 65 -8.05 4.60 17.74
N ILE A 66 -8.14 3.30 17.70
CA ILE A 66 -9.39 2.56 17.51
C ILE A 66 -9.56 1.58 18.66
N LYS A 67 -10.78 1.51 19.24
CA LYS A 67 -11.11 0.50 20.26
C LYS A 67 -11.79 -0.70 19.61
N GLY A 68 -11.20 -1.89 19.75
CA GLY A 68 -11.73 -3.13 19.20
C GLY A 68 -11.21 -4.39 19.89
N LYS A 69 -11.75 -5.53 19.47
CA LYS A 69 -11.36 -6.86 19.92
C LYS A 69 -10.85 -7.68 18.75
N TYR A 70 -9.68 -8.29 18.88
CA TYR A 70 -9.12 -9.15 17.84
C TYR A 70 -9.95 -10.42 17.63
N LEU A 71 -10.19 -10.77 16.36
CA LEU A 71 -10.79 -12.05 15.99
C LEU A 71 -9.68 -13.09 15.81
N ARG A 72 -9.95 -14.34 16.16
CA ARG A 72 -9.01 -15.46 16.01
C ARG A 72 -9.00 -16.00 14.58
N LYS A 73 -8.86 -15.11 13.59
CA LYS A 73 -8.67 -15.43 12.17
C LYS A 73 -7.42 -14.72 11.69
N PHE A 74 -6.42 -15.49 11.29
CA PHE A 74 -5.10 -14.99 10.93
C PHE A 74 -4.90 -15.10 9.44
N LEU A 75 -4.58 -14.00 8.79
CA LEU A 75 -4.37 -13.91 7.35
C LEU A 75 -2.92 -13.54 7.07
N TYR A 76 -2.33 -14.19 6.08
CA TYR A 76 -0.97 -13.94 5.63
C TYR A 76 -1.01 -13.51 4.18
N LEU A 77 -0.60 -12.29 3.89
CA LEU A 77 -0.45 -11.80 2.53
C LEU A 77 0.89 -12.31 1.99
N ASP A 78 0.80 -13.10 0.92
CA ASP A 78 1.95 -13.71 0.25
C ASP A 78 2.71 -12.71 -0.64
N ASN A 79 3.85 -13.13 -1.19
CA ASN A 79 4.68 -12.35 -2.11
C ASN A 79 5.12 -10.98 -1.57
N GLN A 80 5.46 -10.91 -0.28
CA GLN A 80 5.90 -9.67 0.35
C GLN A 80 7.42 -9.64 0.56
N TYR A 81 8.06 -8.61 0.03
CA TYR A 81 9.49 -8.41 0.16
C TYR A 81 9.80 -7.32 1.19
N CYS A 82 10.88 -7.55 1.95
CA CYS A 82 11.42 -6.61 2.92
C CYS A 82 12.94 -6.69 2.87
N HIS A 83 13.62 -5.57 2.54
CA HIS A 83 15.08 -5.53 2.37
C HIS A 83 15.62 -6.70 1.54
N HIS A 84 14.99 -6.95 0.38
CA HIS A 84 15.29 -8.05 -0.55
C HIS A 84 15.02 -9.47 -0.02
N ASN A 85 14.47 -9.62 1.18
CA ASN A 85 14.07 -10.91 1.72
C ASN A 85 12.60 -11.18 1.43
N PHE A 86 12.29 -12.41 1.04
CA PHE A 86 10.92 -12.88 0.83
C PHE A 86 10.24 -13.21 2.16
N GLY A 87 8.95 -12.92 2.25
CA GLY A 87 8.16 -13.20 3.45
C GLY A 87 6.67 -12.91 3.27
N TYR A 88 6.00 -12.78 4.39
CA TYR A 88 4.55 -12.61 4.49
C TYR A 88 4.21 -11.37 5.32
N ARG A 89 3.09 -10.72 5.01
CA ARG A 89 2.49 -9.74 5.92
C ARG A 89 1.39 -10.39 6.73
N PHE A 90 1.41 -10.13 8.02
CA PHE A 90 0.51 -10.74 8.98
C PHE A 90 -0.64 -9.81 9.33
N PHE A 91 -1.87 -10.25 9.04
CA PHE A 91 -3.08 -9.49 9.31
C PHE A 91 -3.99 -10.19 10.32
N VAL A 92 -4.56 -9.39 11.23
CA VAL A 92 -5.56 -9.86 12.18
C VAL A 92 -6.79 -8.95 12.13
N PRO A 93 -7.99 -9.50 11.92
CA PRO A 93 -9.21 -8.70 11.94
C PRO A 93 -9.52 -8.18 13.34
N LEU A 94 -9.84 -6.89 13.46
CA LEU A 94 -10.25 -6.20 14.67
C LEU A 94 -11.76 -5.92 14.61
N LEU A 95 -12.53 -6.54 15.50
CA LEU A 95 -13.97 -6.34 15.63
C LEU A 95 -14.25 -5.10 16.45
N LEU A 96 -15.01 -4.17 15.90
CA LEU A 96 -15.45 -2.95 16.57
C LEU A 96 -16.80 -3.14 17.28
N LEU A 97 -17.18 -2.16 18.10
CA LEU A 97 -18.43 -2.16 18.85
C LEU A 97 -19.70 -2.26 17.97
N ASN A 98 -19.66 -1.71 16.75
CA ASN A 98 -20.74 -1.78 15.76
C ASN A 98 -20.76 -3.08 14.96
N ARG A 99 -20.04 -4.11 15.36
CA ARG A 99 -19.92 -5.42 14.70
C ARG A 99 -19.25 -5.36 13.31
N ARG A 100 -18.71 -4.21 12.89
CA ARG A 100 -17.86 -4.12 11.70
C ARG A 100 -16.41 -4.46 12.03
N VAL A 101 -15.63 -4.75 11.01
CA VAL A 101 -14.23 -5.20 11.15
C VAL A 101 -13.29 -4.22 10.45
N ILE A 102 -12.16 -3.94 11.10
CA ILE A 102 -10.99 -3.33 10.46
C ILE A 102 -9.89 -4.38 10.40
N LEU A 103 -9.25 -4.52 9.26
CA LEU A 103 -8.08 -5.40 9.13
C LEU A 103 -6.86 -4.68 9.69
N VAL A 104 -6.17 -5.32 10.64
CA VAL A 104 -4.98 -4.76 11.28
C VAL A 104 -3.74 -5.46 10.74
N ASP A 105 -2.81 -4.68 10.23
CA ASP A 105 -1.52 -5.14 9.77
C ASP A 105 -0.53 -5.18 10.92
N ASN A 106 -0.10 -6.37 11.26
CA ASN A 106 0.84 -6.64 12.36
C ASN A 106 2.29 -6.80 11.87
N GLY A 107 2.59 -6.29 10.68
CA GLY A 107 3.93 -6.25 10.12
C GLY A 107 4.32 -7.48 9.33
N TRP A 108 5.57 -7.49 8.90
CA TRP A 108 6.16 -8.50 8.04
C TRP A 108 6.79 -9.64 8.84
N ILE A 109 6.82 -10.85 8.26
CA ILE A 109 7.43 -12.05 8.79
C ILE A 109 8.30 -12.65 7.69
N SER A 110 9.57 -12.92 7.98
CA SER A 110 10.48 -13.59 7.04
C SER A 110 10.04 -15.02 6.77
N TYR A 111 10.20 -15.47 5.54
CA TYR A 111 9.95 -16.86 5.16
C TYR A 111 10.76 -17.84 6.01
N SER A 112 12.04 -17.55 6.27
CA SER A 112 12.94 -18.39 7.08
C SER A 112 12.48 -18.56 8.53
N ASN A 113 11.87 -17.53 9.11
CA ASN A 113 11.42 -17.52 10.52
C ASN A 113 9.90 -17.71 10.65
N PHE A 114 9.21 -18.04 9.55
CA PHE A 114 7.75 -18.04 9.49
C PHE A 114 7.10 -18.87 10.59
N THR A 115 7.53 -20.10 10.80
CA THR A 115 6.92 -21.00 11.78
C THR A 115 7.01 -20.45 13.20
N ILE A 116 8.20 -20.01 13.62
CA ILE A 116 8.47 -19.52 14.99
C ILE A 116 7.71 -18.20 15.23
N GLU A 117 7.85 -17.25 14.33
CA GLU A 117 7.21 -15.92 14.44
C GLU A 117 5.69 -16.03 14.38
N ARG A 118 5.16 -16.87 13.52
CA ARG A 118 3.73 -17.15 13.41
C ARG A 118 3.15 -17.64 14.72
N GLU A 119 3.76 -18.68 15.35
CA GLU A 119 3.27 -19.26 16.59
C GLU A 119 3.26 -18.24 17.72
N LYS A 120 4.34 -17.47 17.88
CA LYS A 120 4.42 -16.39 18.86
C LYS A 120 3.31 -15.36 18.68
N ARG A 121 3.11 -14.87 17.46
CA ARG A 121 2.09 -13.85 17.15
C ARG A 121 0.68 -14.39 17.31
N GLN A 122 0.39 -15.60 16.82
CA GLN A 122 -0.91 -16.22 16.97
C GLN A 122 -1.27 -16.44 18.44
N LYS A 123 -0.33 -16.91 19.26
CA LYS A 123 -0.50 -17.07 20.71
C LYS A 123 -0.86 -15.74 21.37
N PHE A 124 -0.14 -14.65 21.04
CA PHE A 124 -0.40 -13.32 21.58
C PHE A 124 -1.85 -12.86 21.31
N PHE A 125 -2.31 -12.95 20.05
CA PHE A 125 -3.67 -12.52 19.69
C PHE A 125 -4.77 -13.48 20.14
N SER A 126 -4.45 -14.73 20.42
CA SER A 126 -5.41 -15.71 20.93
C SER A 126 -5.77 -15.52 22.39
N ILE A 127 -4.84 -14.99 23.19
CA ILE A 127 -5.05 -14.77 24.64
C ILE A 127 -5.92 -13.54 24.89
N SER A 128 -5.84 -12.54 24.01
CA SER A 128 -6.55 -11.28 24.22
C SER A 128 -8.02 -11.36 23.82
N ASN A 129 -8.88 -11.52 24.83
CA ASN A 129 -10.33 -11.63 24.62
C ASN A 129 -11.10 -10.31 24.90
N ASN A 130 -10.41 -9.25 25.28
CA ASN A 130 -10.98 -7.96 25.68
C ASN A 130 -10.89 -6.91 24.57
N PHE A 131 -11.63 -5.82 24.72
CA PHE A 131 -11.52 -4.65 23.87
C PHE A 131 -10.28 -3.82 24.26
N HIS A 132 -9.42 -3.54 23.29
CA HIS A 132 -8.21 -2.76 23.50
C HIS A 132 -8.21 -1.53 22.61
N ASN A 133 -7.46 -0.52 23.02
CA ASN A 133 -7.09 0.59 22.15
C ASN A 133 -5.93 0.16 21.26
N VAL A 134 -6.12 0.23 19.97
CA VAL A 134 -5.12 -0.10 18.96
C VAL A 134 -4.72 1.20 18.26
N ILE A 135 -3.44 1.49 18.23
CA ILE A 135 -2.86 2.69 17.61
C ILE A 135 -2.21 2.30 16.30
N GLY A 136 -2.47 3.06 15.26
CA GLY A 136 -1.88 2.80 13.95
C GLY A 136 -2.24 3.86 12.93
N TYR A 137 -1.82 3.63 11.70
CA TYR A 137 -2.07 4.51 10.56
C TYR A 137 -3.14 3.91 9.67
N ALA A 138 -4.15 4.70 9.31
CA ALA A 138 -5.17 4.28 8.37
C ALA A 138 -4.57 4.21 6.95
N TYR A 139 -4.70 3.07 6.28
CA TYR A 139 -4.21 2.88 4.92
C TYR A 139 -5.29 2.29 4.03
N TYR A 140 -5.46 2.87 2.84
CA TYR A 140 -6.40 2.40 1.84
C TYR A 140 -5.65 1.55 0.80
N PRO A 141 -5.83 0.21 0.83
CA PRO A 141 -5.16 -0.67 -0.12
C PRO A 141 -5.68 -0.43 -1.54
N ILE A 142 -4.75 -0.36 -2.49
CA ILE A 142 -5.09 -0.28 -3.92
C ILE A 142 -5.56 -1.67 -4.36
N LYS A 143 -6.69 -1.73 -5.07
CA LYS A 143 -7.15 -2.98 -5.66
C LYS A 143 -6.19 -3.43 -6.76
N ASN A 144 -5.61 -4.60 -6.59
CA ASN A 144 -4.86 -5.25 -7.66
C ASN A 144 -5.85 -6.03 -8.54
N TYR A 145 -6.07 -5.54 -9.76
CA TYR A 145 -6.97 -6.19 -10.74
C TYR A 145 -6.32 -7.38 -11.46
N TRP A 146 -5.00 -7.57 -11.33
CA TRP A 146 -4.23 -8.59 -12.02
C TRP A 146 -3.88 -9.72 -11.05
N LEU A 147 -4.86 -10.54 -10.70
CA LEU A 147 -4.67 -11.75 -9.93
C LEU A 147 -4.76 -12.94 -10.87
N LEU A 148 -3.71 -13.76 -10.89
CA LEU A 148 -3.61 -14.98 -11.70
C LEU A 148 -3.93 -16.25 -10.90
N GLY A 149 -4.41 -16.13 -9.64
CA GLY A 149 -4.65 -17.27 -8.76
C GLY A 149 -5.85 -17.09 -7.84
N GLU A 150 -6.08 -18.07 -6.98
CA GLU A 150 -7.10 -18.00 -5.94
C GLU A 150 -6.72 -16.95 -4.89
N ILE A 151 -7.69 -16.11 -4.51
CA ILE A 151 -7.47 -15.05 -3.51
C ILE A 151 -7.09 -15.65 -2.15
N LEU A 152 -7.58 -16.85 -1.85
CA LEU A 152 -7.36 -17.54 -0.58
C LEU A 152 -6.83 -18.96 -0.80
N GLU A 153 -5.68 -19.23 -0.26
CA GLU A 153 -5.14 -20.58 -0.16
C GLU A 153 -5.08 -21.00 1.32
N ARG A 154 -5.55 -22.19 1.61
CA ARG A 154 -5.45 -22.78 2.95
C ARG A 154 -4.34 -23.83 2.97
N ARG A 155 -3.22 -23.51 3.60
CA ARG A 155 -2.11 -24.45 3.83
C ARG A 155 -2.04 -24.80 5.31
N HIS A 156 -2.19 -26.09 5.66
CA HIS A 156 -2.09 -26.58 7.04
C HIS A 156 -2.93 -25.78 8.08
N GLY A 157 -4.15 -25.39 7.71
CA GLY A 157 -5.04 -24.61 8.58
C GLY A 157 -4.76 -23.13 8.68
N ILE A 158 -3.80 -22.63 7.90
CA ILE A 158 -3.42 -21.20 7.81
C ILE A 158 -4.02 -20.61 6.54
N PHE A 159 -4.44 -19.35 6.61
CA PHE A 159 -5.03 -18.66 5.46
C PHE A 159 -4.00 -17.73 4.83
N PHE A 160 -3.63 -18.03 3.58
CA PHE A 160 -2.78 -17.18 2.76
C PHE A 160 -3.66 -16.44 1.74
N VAL A 161 -3.39 -15.17 1.53
CA VAL A 161 -4.06 -14.33 0.54
C VAL A 161 -3.01 -13.73 -0.39
N GLU A 162 -3.28 -13.74 -1.69
CA GLU A 162 -2.38 -13.11 -2.67
C GLU A 162 -2.64 -11.60 -2.83
N SER A 163 -3.84 -11.15 -2.44
CA SER A 163 -4.18 -9.72 -2.45
C SER A 163 -5.15 -9.34 -1.34
N LEU A 164 -5.17 -8.04 -1.02
CA LEU A 164 -6.09 -7.47 -0.04
C LEU A 164 -7.37 -6.96 -0.71
N ASP A 165 -8.28 -7.87 -1.07
CA ASP A 165 -9.64 -7.50 -1.44
C ASP A 165 -10.54 -7.46 -0.20
N LEU A 166 -10.85 -6.24 0.27
CA LEU A 166 -11.68 -6.04 1.46
C LEU A 166 -13.15 -6.45 1.24
N GLN A 167 -13.64 -6.46 -0.01
CA GLN A 167 -14.99 -6.93 -0.33
C GLN A 167 -15.07 -8.45 -0.20
N TRP A 168 -14.09 -9.16 -0.77
CA TRP A 168 -13.96 -10.59 -0.60
C TRP A 168 -13.78 -10.96 0.88
N LEU A 169 -12.93 -10.22 1.61
CA LEU A 169 -12.70 -10.43 3.04
C LEU A 169 -13.97 -10.26 3.86
N SER A 170 -14.85 -9.33 3.49
CA SER A 170 -16.17 -9.15 4.11
C SER A 170 -17.04 -10.40 3.99
N LYS A 171 -17.04 -11.06 2.82
CA LYS A 171 -17.74 -12.34 2.60
C LYS A 171 -17.12 -13.47 3.43
N PHE A 172 -15.79 -13.59 3.40
CA PHE A 172 -15.04 -14.60 4.17
C PHE A 172 -15.26 -14.50 5.69
N LEU A 173 -15.25 -13.29 6.24
CA LEU A 173 -15.46 -13.05 7.66
C LEU A 173 -16.95 -13.07 8.06
N LYS A 174 -17.87 -13.04 7.09
CA LYS A 174 -19.32 -12.85 7.29
C LYS A 174 -19.63 -11.59 8.11
N LYS A 175 -18.85 -10.52 7.89
CA LYS A 175 -18.93 -9.24 8.57
C LYS A 175 -18.56 -8.11 7.62
N ARG A 176 -19.18 -6.94 7.78
CA ARG A 176 -18.81 -5.75 7.01
C ARG A 176 -17.40 -5.30 7.40
N VAL A 177 -16.50 -5.17 6.43
CA VAL A 177 -15.13 -4.69 6.60
C VAL A 177 -15.07 -3.22 6.18
N TYR A 178 -14.33 -2.41 6.93
CA TYR A 178 -14.07 -1.02 6.56
C TYR A 178 -13.16 -0.94 5.33
N PRO A 179 -13.25 0.16 4.52
CA PRO A 179 -12.49 0.30 3.29
C PRO A 179 -11.00 0.61 3.50
N PHE A 180 -10.56 0.67 4.75
CA PHE A 180 -9.17 0.90 5.11
C PHE A 180 -8.67 -0.17 6.09
N ILE A 181 -7.37 -0.36 6.12
CA ILE A 181 -6.65 -1.20 7.08
C ILE A 181 -5.93 -0.32 8.09
N LEU A 182 -5.61 -0.86 9.26
CA LEU A 182 -4.83 -0.19 10.28
C LEU A 182 -3.41 -0.76 10.28
N LEU A 183 -2.43 0.05 9.90
CA LEU A 183 -1.01 -0.29 10.01
C LEU A 183 -0.56 0.01 11.44
N LEU A 184 -0.15 -0.99 12.20
CA LEU A 184 0.29 -0.79 13.57
C LEU A 184 1.56 0.07 13.64
N ASP A 185 1.57 1.00 14.61
CA ASP A 185 2.73 1.83 14.94
C ASP A 185 3.75 1.02 15.76
N TYR A 186 4.38 0.02 15.13
CA TYR A 186 5.54 -0.63 15.73
C TYR A 186 6.77 0.25 15.47
N LYS A 187 7.39 0.72 16.55
CA LYS A 187 8.67 1.42 16.50
C LYS A 187 9.65 0.69 15.57
N LYS A 188 9.83 1.25 14.39
CA LYS A 188 10.91 1.12 13.38
C LYS A 188 11.57 -0.23 13.05
N LYS A 189 11.55 -1.27 13.87
CA LYS A 189 12.45 -2.41 13.68
C LYS A 189 11.96 -3.55 12.78
N HIS A 190 10.67 -3.61 12.42
CA HIS A 190 10.10 -4.72 11.63
C HIS A 190 8.97 -4.33 10.69
N ASN A 191 8.80 -3.05 10.36
CA ASN A 191 7.70 -2.61 9.51
C ASN A 191 8.20 -2.02 8.20
N CYS A 192 8.66 -2.90 7.31
CA CYS A 192 9.14 -2.53 5.96
C CYS A 192 8.17 -1.66 5.17
N PHE A 193 6.89 -1.81 5.42
CA PHE A 193 5.88 -0.99 4.74
C PHE A 193 5.87 0.45 5.24
N TYR A 194 6.12 0.65 6.54
CA TYR A 194 6.22 1.98 7.13
C TYR A 194 7.42 2.73 6.55
N GLU A 195 8.58 2.07 6.53
CA GLU A 195 9.82 2.63 5.97
C GLU A 195 9.67 2.92 4.47
N GLU A 196 9.05 2.01 3.71
CA GLU A 196 8.88 2.15 2.28
C GLU A 196 7.86 3.22 1.88
N LYS A 197 6.77 3.39 2.65
CA LYS A 197 5.64 4.25 2.28
C LYS A 197 5.54 5.56 3.05
N ILE A 198 6.00 5.60 4.28
CA ILE A 198 5.80 6.75 5.18
C ILE A 198 7.09 7.56 5.37
N ASP A 199 8.23 6.90 5.59
CA ASP A 199 9.50 7.58 5.87
C ASP A 199 10.36 7.83 4.62
N ASN A 200 10.01 7.27 3.47
CA ASN A 200 10.90 7.26 2.32
C ASN A 200 10.55 8.36 1.30
N VAL A 201 11.28 9.48 1.35
CA VAL A 201 11.25 10.56 0.34
C VAL A 201 11.51 10.00 -1.08
N SER A 202 12.25 8.90 -1.21
CA SER A 202 12.49 8.23 -2.48
C SER A 202 11.21 7.72 -3.16
N PHE A 203 10.09 7.61 -2.42
CA PHE A 203 8.82 7.13 -2.94
C PHE A 203 8.23 7.98 -4.09
N PHE A 204 8.39 9.30 -4.02
CA PHE A 204 7.96 10.20 -5.10
C PHE A 204 9.12 10.65 -5.99
N LEU A 205 10.37 10.70 -5.47
CA LEU A 205 11.54 11.11 -6.24
C LEU A 205 11.79 10.24 -7.47
N LYS A 206 11.62 8.93 -7.36
CA LYS A 206 11.75 8.01 -8.50
C LYS A 206 10.88 8.43 -9.69
N ASN A 207 9.64 8.84 -9.44
CA ASN A 207 8.74 9.27 -10.51
C ASN A 207 9.17 10.63 -11.11
N TYR A 208 9.72 11.56 -10.33
CA TYR A 208 10.30 12.79 -10.87
C TYR A 208 11.52 12.51 -11.74
N ILE A 209 12.40 11.57 -11.33
CA ILE A 209 13.55 11.16 -12.13
C ILE A 209 13.09 10.56 -13.47
N TYR A 210 12.07 9.69 -13.46
CA TYR A 210 11.51 9.14 -14.70
C TYR A 210 10.85 10.22 -15.57
N ALA A 211 10.14 11.17 -14.98
CA ALA A 211 9.59 12.29 -15.74
C ALA A 211 10.68 13.11 -16.42
N PHE A 212 11.76 13.41 -15.70
CA PHE A 212 12.93 14.10 -16.25
C PHE A 212 13.57 13.32 -17.40
N GLN A 213 13.75 12.01 -17.28
CA GLN A 213 14.29 11.15 -18.33
C GLN A 213 13.44 11.21 -19.61
N TRP A 214 12.11 11.14 -19.50
CA TRP A 214 11.21 11.21 -20.65
C TRP A 214 11.26 12.57 -21.33
N PHE A 215 11.27 13.67 -20.57
CA PHE A 215 11.40 15.02 -21.13
C PHE A 215 12.76 15.22 -21.78
N PHE A 216 13.84 14.72 -21.17
CA PHE A 216 15.18 14.78 -21.74
C PHE A 216 15.29 14.01 -23.07
N LEU A 217 14.73 12.81 -23.12
CA LEU A 217 14.65 12.03 -24.36
C LEU A 217 13.84 12.76 -25.44
N SER A 218 12.71 13.39 -25.08
CA SER A 218 11.92 14.16 -26.04
C SER A 218 12.68 15.35 -26.61
N MET A 219 13.48 16.02 -25.79
CA MET A 219 14.35 17.13 -26.22
C MET A 219 15.44 16.66 -27.17
N ILE A 220 16.15 15.58 -26.84
CA ILE A 220 17.16 14.98 -27.72
C ILE A 220 16.52 14.61 -29.08
N PHE A 221 15.33 14.01 -29.02
CA PHE A 221 14.63 13.56 -30.21
C PHE A 221 14.27 14.72 -31.14
N ILE A 222 13.83 15.87 -30.62
CA ILE A 222 13.60 17.09 -31.41
C ILE A 222 14.91 17.61 -32.04
N ILE A 223 15.99 17.66 -31.25
CA ILE A 223 17.27 18.14 -31.76
C ILE A 223 17.77 17.29 -32.96
N PHE A 224 17.62 15.96 -32.87
CA PHE A 224 17.96 15.08 -34.00
C PHE A 224 17.04 15.30 -35.22
N TYR A 225 15.74 15.55 -34.98
CA TYR A 225 14.79 15.85 -36.05
C TYR A 225 15.12 17.15 -36.77
N LEU A 226 15.51 18.22 -36.04
CA LEU A 226 15.83 19.53 -36.60
C LEU A 226 17.17 19.55 -37.37
N LYS A 227 18.08 18.61 -37.07
CA LYS A 227 19.36 18.46 -37.78
C LYS A 227 19.26 17.63 -39.06
N LYS A 228 18.13 17.02 -39.39
CA LYS A 228 17.88 16.19 -40.56
C LYS A 228 17.32 17.02 -41.71
#